data_2a45685548ccef9554ffede1e34ebe3b
#
_entry.id   2a45685548ccef9554ffede1e34ebe3b
#
_cell.length_a   1.000
_cell.length_b   1.000
_cell.length_c   1.000
_cell.angle_alpha   90.00
_cell.angle_beta   90.00
_cell.angle_gamma   90.00
#
_symmetry.space_group_name_H-M   'P 1'
#
loop_
_entity.id
_entity.type
_entity.pdbx_description
1 polymer ?
#
loop_
_entity_poly.entity_id
_entity_poly.type
_entity_poly.pdbx_seq_one_letter_code
_entity_poly.pdbx_strand_id
1 'polypeptide(L)'
;KLIHPKAKSGNATMALARTGTFPLPALPGRKPGRVMLIGIGPGKAEWRTPEASQMILGADELVGYDLYIDLLGAAAAHIPRRDFKLGEEEARCRYALESAATGKDVAVICSGDAGIYAMGALVYELLDRSQDAGGVSSAARRVTISTAPGISALQAAAARSGAILGHDFCAISLSDLLTPWAAIEKRIHAAGAGDFVVAFYNPVSRRRRTQLAAARDILMQYRGGDVPVLLASSLGRPEEELKFRTLGSLDIDEVDMLTTVMVGASSSRHLSLGRGEAVYTPRGYAKHLDRDNHAAVSYTHLRAHETLLY
;
A
#
# COMPACT_ATOMS: atom_id res chain seq x y z
N LYS A 1 16.22 42.71 -6.80
CA LYS A 1 16.34 44.08 -6.27
C LYS A 1 15.12 44.37 -5.45
N LEU A 2 15.31 44.76 -4.24
CA LEU A 2 14.43 45.31 -3.24
C LEU A 2 12.96 44.88 -3.27
N ILE A 3 12.54 44.19 -2.29
CA ILE A 3 11.27 43.57 -2.43
C ILE A 3 10.22 44.24 -1.55
N HIS A 4 10.58 44.93 -0.49
CA HIS A 4 9.62 45.71 0.26
C HIS A 4 10.25 46.81 1.10
N PRO A 5 9.99 48.09 0.84
CA PRO A 5 10.55 49.21 1.61
C PRO A 5 9.77 49.53 2.89
N LYS A 6 8.74 48.81 3.25
CA LYS A 6 7.84 49.14 4.39
C LYS A 6 7.54 47.97 5.33
N ALA A 7 8.49 47.09 5.54
CA ALA A 7 8.34 46.11 6.64
C ALA A 7 8.42 46.86 7.96
N LYS A 8 7.30 47.20 8.53
CA LYS A 8 7.20 47.64 9.92
C LYS A 8 7.54 46.44 10.81
N SER A 9 8.43 46.70 11.77
CA SER A 9 8.79 45.88 12.89
C SER A 9 7.86 44.67 13.17
N GLY A 10 8.23 43.57 12.71
CA GLY A 10 7.67 42.25 12.95
C GLY A 10 8.58 41.30 12.24
N ASN A 11 8.79 40.16 12.72
CA ASN A 11 9.75 39.14 12.36
C ASN A 11 9.78 38.69 10.88
N ALA A 12 9.74 39.62 9.93
CA ALA A 12 9.89 39.33 8.51
C ALA A 12 11.37 39.42 8.12
N THR A 13 12.00 38.31 7.89
CA THR A 13 13.35 38.22 7.30
C THR A 13 13.22 38.25 5.81
N MET A 14 13.75 39.25 5.14
CA MET A 14 13.85 39.32 3.68
C MET A 14 15.24 38.87 3.25
N ALA A 15 15.31 37.91 2.34
CA ALA A 15 16.54 37.54 1.66
C ALA A 15 16.63 38.24 0.31
N LEU A 16 17.73 38.93 0.06
CA LEU A 16 18.07 39.50 -1.24
C LEU A 16 19.00 38.52 -1.96
N ALA A 17 18.49 37.88 -2.99
CA ALA A 17 19.33 37.11 -3.90
C ALA A 17 19.88 38.00 -5.01
N ARG A 18 21.19 38.13 -5.13
CA ARG A 18 21.89 38.60 -6.31
C ARG A 18 22.17 37.40 -7.22
N THR A 19 22.01 37.60 -8.51
CA THR A 19 22.51 36.67 -9.51
C THR A 19 24.06 36.66 -9.45
N GLY A 20 24.61 35.65 -8.83
CA GLY A 20 26.04 35.41 -8.63
C GLY A 20 26.24 34.44 -7.46
N THR A 21 27.35 33.74 -7.47
CA THR A 21 27.75 32.75 -6.48
C THR A 21 28.00 33.35 -5.08
N PHE A 22 26.94 33.78 -4.41
CA PHE A 22 27.01 34.03 -2.97
C PHE A 22 26.52 32.81 -2.23
N PRO A 23 27.26 32.27 -1.26
CA PRO A 23 26.67 31.37 -0.31
C PRO A 23 25.54 32.12 0.38
N LEU A 24 24.31 31.62 0.18
CA LEU A 24 23.16 32.14 0.94
C LEU A 24 23.54 32.03 2.41
N PRO A 25 23.53 33.14 3.18
CA PRO A 25 23.72 33.04 4.64
C PRO A 25 22.67 32.07 5.15
N ALA A 26 23.04 31.17 6.04
CA ALA A 26 22.08 30.29 6.71
C ALA A 26 21.01 31.19 7.32
N LEU A 27 19.84 31.23 6.68
CA LEU A 27 18.71 31.98 7.20
C LEU A 27 18.37 31.38 8.55
N PRO A 28 18.22 32.18 9.62
CA PRO A 28 17.75 31.69 10.89
C PRO A 28 16.32 31.21 10.70
N GLY A 29 16.17 29.94 10.48
CA GLY A 29 14.89 29.27 10.29
C GLY A 29 15.02 27.81 10.70
N ARG A 30 13.95 27.25 11.23
CA ARG A 30 13.91 25.83 11.55
C ARG A 30 13.92 25.05 10.20
N LYS A 31 14.81 24.05 10.08
CA LYS A 31 14.77 23.12 8.96
C LYS A 31 13.35 22.55 8.83
N PRO A 32 12.72 22.54 7.65
CA PRO A 32 11.48 21.81 7.48
C PRO A 32 11.71 20.36 7.86
N GLY A 33 10.81 19.80 8.64
CA GLY A 33 10.86 18.38 8.95
C GLY A 33 10.36 17.54 7.79
N ARG A 34 10.33 16.25 7.99
CA ARG A 34 9.95 15.27 6.99
C ARG A 34 8.92 14.31 7.56
N VAL A 35 7.89 14.00 6.78
CA VAL A 35 7.02 12.84 7.01
C VAL A 35 7.48 11.71 6.11
N MET A 36 7.77 10.59 6.71
CA MET A 36 8.20 9.37 6.03
C MET A 36 7.04 8.36 6.07
N LEU A 37 6.43 8.09 4.92
CA LEU A 37 5.40 7.07 4.76
C LEU A 37 6.07 5.73 4.57
N ILE A 38 5.99 4.84 5.55
CA ILE A 38 6.79 3.61 5.56
C ILE A 38 5.90 2.38 5.50
N GLY A 39 5.98 1.65 4.40
CA GLY A 39 5.42 0.31 4.27
C GLY A 39 6.35 -0.71 4.92
N ILE A 40 5.89 -1.36 6.00
CA ILE A 40 6.71 -2.35 6.72
C ILE A 40 6.54 -3.77 6.21
N GLY A 41 5.76 -3.97 5.15
CA GLY A 41 5.36 -5.30 4.72
C GLY A 41 4.30 -5.91 5.64
N PRO A 42 4.01 -7.22 5.51
CA PRO A 42 2.91 -7.86 6.21
C PRO A 42 3.20 -8.20 7.68
N GLY A 43 4.48 -8.19 8.11
CA GLY A 43 4.81 -8.44 9.52
C GLY A 43 6.26 -8.82 9.78
N LYS A 44 6.84 -9.74 9.00
CA LYS A 44 8.22 -10.20 9.21
C LYS A 44 9.26 -9.15 8.83
N ALA A 45 10.33 -9.04 9.63
CA ALA A 45 11.42 -8.11 9.37
C ALA A 45 12.12 -8.39 8.03
N GLU A 46 12.23 -9.65 7.60
CA GLU A 46 12.81 -10.08 6.34
C GLU A 46 12.04 -9.59 5.11
N TRP A 47 10.77 -9.24 5.29
CA TRP A 47 9.93 -8.69 4.23
C TRP A 47 9.87 -7.15 4.24
N ARG A 48 10.58 -6.52 5.16
CA ARG A 48 10.74 -5.08 5.21
C ARG A 48 11.96 -4.67 4.38
N THR A 49 11.79 -3.68 3.52
CA THR A 49 12.90 -3.21 2.69
C THR A 49 14.03 -2.63 3.54
N PRO A 50 15.30 -2.69 3.08
CA PRO A 50 16.41 -2.01 3.77
C PRO A 50 16.16 -0.51 3.93
N GLU A 51 15.59 0.15 2.91
CA GLU A 51 15.22 1.56 2.95
C GLU A 51 14.22 1.86 4.07
N ALA A 52 13.13 1.08 4.16
CA ALA A 52 12.15 1.22 5.24
C ALA A 52 12.79 1.08 6.62
N SER A 53 13.71 0.10 6.78
CA SER A 53 14.44 -0.11 8.04
C SER A 53 15.34 1.08 8.39
N GLN A 54 16.06 1.63 7.41
CA GLN A 54 16.91 2.80 7.62
C GLN A 54 16.09 4.05 7.96
N MET A 55 14.98 4.27 7.28
CA MET A 55 14.09 5.40 7.55
C MET A 55 13.47 5.32 8.96
N ILE A 56 13.08 4.12 9.42
CA ILE A 56 12.59 3.90 10.78
C ILE A 56 13.65 4.26 11.80
N LEU A 57 14.89 3.73 11.63
CA LEU A 57 15.97 3.97 12.58
C LEU A 57 16.45 5.43 12.62
N GLY A 58 16.26 6.16 11.54
CA GLY A 58 16.58 7.59 11.45
C GLY A 58 15.45 8.54 11.86
N ALA A 59 14.31 8.02 12.32
CA ALA A 59 13.17 8.83 12.70
C ALA A 59 13.31 9.42 14.11
N ASP A 60 12.87 10.66 14.29
CA ASP A 60 12.73 11.30 15.60
C ASP A 60 11.48 10.80 16.35
N GLU A 61 10.48 10.32 15.60
CA GLU A 61 9.20 9.88 16.15
C GLU A 61 8.50 8.88 15.22
N LEU A 62 7.94 7.81 15.81
CA LEU A 62 7.08 6.85 15.12
C LEU A 62 5.61 7.19 15.37
N VAL A 63 4.82 7.17 14.30
CA VAL A 63 3.38 7.42 14.35
C VAL A 63 2.67 6.27 13.63
N GLY A 64 1.69 5.63 14.27
CA GLY A 64 1.04 4.50 13.63
C GLY A 64 -0.12 3.92 14.45
N TYR A 65 -0.72 2.88 13.89
CA TYR A 65 -1.56 1.97 14.66
C TYR A 65 -0.67 1.14 15.57
N ASP A 66 -1.03 1.02 16.86
CA ASP A 66 -0.21 0.37 17.88
C ASP A 66 0.30 -1.01 17.44
N LEU A 67 -0.59 -1.87 16.92
CA LEU A 67 -0.25 -3.20 16.41
C LEU A 67 0.87 -3.16 15.35
N TYR A 68 0.87 -2.15 14.47
CA TYR A 68 1.89 -2.07 13.39
C TYR A 68 3.23 -1.59 13.92
N ILE A 69 3.24 -0.68 14.91
CA ILE A 69 4.47 -0.25 15.55
C ILE A 69 5.06 -1.41 16.36
N ASP A 70 4.23 -2.23 17.02
CA ASP A 70 4.69 -3.40 17.78
C ASP A 70 5.40 -4.44 16.89
N LEU A 71 5.01 -4.57 15.60
CA LEU A 71 5.70 -5.43 14.63
C LEU A 71 7.15 -5.02 14.34
N LEU A 72 7.56 -3.81 14.70
CA LEU A 72 8.95 -3.37 14.54
C LEU A 72 9.90 -4.01 15.57
N GLY A 73 9.34 -4.45 16.70
CA GLY A 73 10.07 -5.14 17.76
C GLY A 73 11.13 -4.28 18.44
N ALA A 74 12.13 -4.95 19.01
CA ALA A 74 13.18 -4.31 19.80
C ALA A 74 14.02 -3.27 19.03
N ALA A 75 14.14 -3.42 17.72
CA ALA A 75 14.93 -2.50 16.89
C ALA A 75 14.44 -1.05 16.94
N ALA A 76 13.14 -0.85 17.14
CA ALA A 76 12.52 0.48 17.20
C ALA A 76 12.11 0.92 18.62
N ALA A 77 12.35 0.11 19.63
CA ALA A 77 11.86 0.34 21.01
C ALA A 77 12.43 1.63 21.67
N HIS A 78 13.57 2.12 21.19
CA HIS A 78 14.19 3.33 21.70
C HIS A 78 13.66 4.63 21.05
N ILE A 79 12.85 4.51 19.99
CA ILE A 79 12.33 5.66 19.25
C ILE A 79 11.01 6.10 19.88
N PRO A 80 10.83 7.38 20.21
CA PRO A 80 9.56 7.91 20.70
C PRO A 80 8.41 7.52 19.76
N ARG A 81 7.29 7.06 20.33
CA ARG A 81 6.14 6.62 19.52
C ARG A 81 4.84 7.33 19.91
N ARG A 82 3.99 7.56 18.94
CA ARG A 82 2.62 8.04 19.10
C ARG A 82 1.65 7.04 18.50
N ASP A 83 0.93 6.36 19.37
CA ASP A 83 -0.04 5.34 19.00
C ASP A 83 -1.41 5.95 18.71
N PHE A 84 -2.08 5.37 17.71
CA PHE A 84 -3.45 5.70 17.33
C PHE A 84 -4.26 4.41 17.17
N LYS A 85 -5.57 4.51 17.34
CA LYS A 85 -6.49 3.38 17.16
C LYS A 85 -7.02 3.30 15.72
N LEU A 86 -7.66 2.19 15.38
CA LEU A 86 -8.45 2.06 14.17
C LEU A 86 -9.59 3.09 14.17
N GLY A 87 -9.80 3.76 13.03
CA GLY A 87 -10.77 4.85 12.89
C GLY A 87 -10.18 6.23 13.18
N GLU A 88 -8.92 6.34 13.60
CA GLU A 88 -8.22 7.60 13.87
C GLU A 88 -7.22 7.95 12.76
N GLU A 89 -7.46 7.50 11.53
CA GLU A 89 -6.53 7.64 10.42
C GLU A 89 -6.23 9.11 10.10
N GLU A 90 -7.25 9.97 10.07
CA GLU A 90 -7.07 11.40 9.82
C GLU A 90 -6.30 12.09 10.95
N ALA A 91 -6.64 11.81 12.20
CA ALA A 91 -5.95 12.36 13.36
C ALA A 91 -4.46 11.96 13.37
N ARG A 92 -4.17 10.71 13.01
CA ARG A 92 -2.81 10.17 12.86
C ARG A 92 -2.00 10.91 11.81
N CYS A 93 -2.54 11.04 10.60
CA CYS A 93 -1.86 11.72 9.50
C CYS A 93 -1.67 13.21 9.79
N ARG A 94 -2.67 13.86 10.35
CA ARG A 94 -2.62 15.26 10.78
C ARG A 94 -1.54 15.47 11.84
N TYR A 95 -1.52 14.63 12.86
CA TYR A 95 -0.50 14.68 13.90
C TYR A 95 0.91 14.56 13.31
N ALA A 96 1.14 13.58 12.42
CA ALA A 96 2.44 13.38 11.81
C ALA A 96 2.91 14.62 11.03
N LEU A 97 2.01 15.24 10.25
CA LEU A 97 2.30 16.46 9.48
C LEU A 97 2.62 17.65 10.40
N GLU A 98 1.83 17.87 11.45
CA GLU A 98 2.04 18.97 12.40
C GLU A 98 3.28 18.74 13.27
N SER A 99 3.57 17.49 13.67
CA SER A 99 4.81 17.15 14.39
C SER A 99 6.03 17.42 13.50
N ALA A 100 6.00 16.97 12.23
CA ALA A 100 7.07 17.25 11.27
C ALA A 100 7.26 18.74 11.02
N ALA A 101 6.20 19.56 11.05
CA ALA A 101 6.29 21.01 10.93
C ALA A 101 7.18 21.65 12.01
N THR A 102 7.44 20.95 13.11
CA THR A 102 8.38 21.40 14.15
C THR A 102 9.86 21.13 13.82
N GLY A 103 10.14 20.52 12.66
CA GLY A 103 11.50 20.20 12.20
C GLY A 103 11.92 18.75 12.43
N LYS A 104 11.02 17.88 12.88
CA LYS A 104 11.25 16.45 13.11
C LYS A 104 11.16 15.62 11.84
N ASP A 105 11.88 14.52 11.81
CA ASP A 105 11.69 13.41 10.88
C ASP A 105 10.71 12.41 11.51
N VAL A 106 9.45 12.40 11.03
CA VAL A 106 8.34 11.61 11.58
C VAL A 106 8.03 10.44 10.67
N ALA A 107 8.11 9.21 11.18
CA ALA A 107 7.80 8.00 10.45
C ALA A 107 6.34 7.57 10.68
N VAL A 108 5.53 7.55 9.61
CA VAL A 108 4.18 7.00 9.62
C VAL A 108 4.25 5.53 9.21
N ILE A 109 3.99 4.65 10.15
CA ILE A 109 4.12 3.20 10.01
C ILE A 109 2.83 2.60 9.44
N CYS A 110 2.95 1.94 8.28
CA CYS A 110 1.85 1.28 7.58
C CYS A 110 2.15 -0.20 7.39
N SER A 111 1.20 -1.08 7.69
CA SER A 111 1.29 -2.48 7.29
C SER A 111 1.18 -2.60 5.77
N GLY A 112 1.88 -3.55 5.17
CA GLY A 112 1.94 -3.68 3.72
C GLY A 112 2.70 -2.52 3.08
N ASP A 113 2.10 -1.89 2.09
CA ASP A 113 2.59 -0.70 1.38
C ASP A 113 1.82 0.55 1.81
N ALA A 114 2.53 1.66 2.03
CA ALA A 114 1.92 2.91 2.49
C ALA A 114 0.99 3.57 1.46
N GLY A 115 1.12 3.25 0.17
CA GLY A 115 0.31 3.79 -0.92
C GLY A 115 -0.87 2.91 -1.33
N ILE A 116 -0.98 1.67 -0.82
CA ILE A 116 -2.02 0.72 -1.22
C ILE A 116 -3.03 0.55 -0.09
N TYR A 117 -4.17 1.25 -0.19
CA TYR A 117 -5.23 1.28 0.83
C TYR A 117 -4.73 1.61 2.25
N ALA A 118 -3.73 2.49 2.33
CA ALA A 118 -3.07 2.90 3.57
C ALA A 118 -3.01 4.43 3.68
N MET A 119 -2.12 4.96 4.53
CA MET A 119 -2.10 6.38 4.91
C MET A 119 -1.61 7.33 3.82
N GLY A 120 -0.95 6.82 2.75
CA GLY A 120 -0.32 7.67 1.74
C GLY A 120 -1.28 8.68 1.11
N ALA A 121 -2.43 8.22 0.59
CA ALA A 121 -3.42 9.11 -0.02
C ALA A 121 -3.93 10.17 0.95
N LEU A 122 -4.23 9.78 2.18
CA LEU A 122 -4.78 10.69 3.20
C LEU A 122 -3.81 11.81 3.59
N VAL A 123 -2.51 11.52 3.63
CA VAL A 123 -1.48 12.56 3.87
C VAL A 123 -1.54 13.61 2.77
N TYR A 124 -1.62 13.21 1.51
CA TYR A 124 -1.73 14.15 0.39
C TYR A 124 -3.08 14.88 0.38
N GLU A 125 -4.17 14.23 0.70
CA GLU A 125 -5.49 14.88 0.84
C GLU A 125 -5.48 15.98 1.90
N LEU A 126 -4.82 15.76 3.04
CA LEU A 126 -4.68 16.77 4.08
C LEU A 126 -3.80 17.96 3.67
N LEU A 127 -2.79 17.71 2.84
CA LEU A 127 -1.92 18.76 2.28
C LEU A 127 -2.61 19.56 1.17
N ASP A 128 -3.49 18.93 0.40
CA ASP A 128 -4.22 19.56 -0.71
C ASP A 128 -5.34 20.50 -0.21
N ARG A 129 -6.00 20.16 0.89
CA ARG A 129 -7.05 20.99 1.50
C ARG A 129 -6.48 22.30 2.03
N SER A 130 -7.20 23.40 1.87
CA SER A 130 -6.89 24.63 2.60
C SER A 130 -7.14 24.44 4.11
N GLN A 131 -6.50 25.25 4.93
CA GLN A 131 -6.67 25.17 6.39
C GLN A 131 -8.14 25.36 6.79
N ASP A 132 -8.85 26.30 6.15
CA ASP A 132 -10.27 26.58 6.40
C ASP A 132 -11.18 25.42 5.96
N ALA A 133 -10.72 24.60 5.01
CA ALA A 133 -11.40 23.37 4.56
C ALA A 133 -10.94 22.12 5.33
N GLY A 134 -10.36 22.28 6.51
CA GLY A 134 -9.90 21.17 7.33
C GLY A 134 -8.55 20.59 6.93
N GLY A 135 -7.73 21.32 6.18
CA GLY A 135 -6.34 20.98 5.90
C GLY A 135 -5.43 21.18 7.12
N VAL A 136 -4.13 21.07 6.89
CA VAL A 136 -3.08 21.26 7.91
C VAL A 136 -2.56 22.68 7.92
N SER A 137 -1.77 23.04 8.94
CA SER A 137 -1.17 24.36 9.07
C SER A 137 -0.26 24.71 7.88
N SER A 138 -0.05 26.02 7.65
CA SER A 138 0.89 26.49 6.62
C SER A 138 2.32 26.01 6.86
N ALA A 139 2.69 25.71 8.09
CA ALA A 139 4.00 25.11 8.43
C ALA A 139 4.03 23.64 8.00
N ALA A 140 3.01 22.86 8.29
CA ALA A 140 2.89 21.46 7.90
C ALA A 140 2.82 21.27 6.38
N ARG A 141 2.27 22.22 5.64
CA ARG A 141 2.27 22.20 4.16
C ARG A 141 3.66 22.37 3.52
N ARG A 142 4.68 22.70 4.29
CA ARG A 142 6.07 22.87 3.83
C ARG A 142 6.98 21.71 4.21
N VAL A 143 6.47 20.69 4.90
CA VAL A 143 7.25 19.49 5.23
C VAL A 143 7.57 18.69 3.97
N THR A 144 8.68 17.99 4.00
CA THR A 144 9.03 17.06 2.93
C THR A 144 8.29 15.74 3.14
N ILE A 145 7.73 15.17 2.08
CA ILE A 145 7.16 13.83 2.11
C ILE A 145 8.11 12.87 1.40
N SER A 146 8.40 11.75 2.02
CA SER A 146 9.14 10.65 1.39
C SER A 146 8.42 9.33 1.68
N THR A 147 8.56 8.34 0.80
CA THR A 147 7.88 7.05 0.93
C THR A 147 8.87 5.93 0.72
N ALA A 148 8.91 4.97 1.65
CA ALA A 148 9.55 3.69 1.44
C ALA A 148 8.46 2.65 1.10
N PRO A 149 8.57 1.94 -0.05
CA PRO A 149 7.60 0.93 -0.44
C PRO A 149 7.66 -0.28 0.49
N GLY A 150 6.54 -0.99 0.61
CA GLY A 150 6.44 -2.23 1.35
C GLY A 150 5.76 -3.34 0.53
N ILE A 151 5.99 -4.59 0.93
CA ILE A 151 5.31 -5.73 0.31
C ILE A 151 3.84 -5.69 0.72
N SER A 152 2.96 -5.41 -0.24
CA SER A 152 1.52 -5.39 0.01
C SER A 152 0.95 -6.80 0.22
N ALA A 153 -0.20 -6.88 0.89
CA ALA A 153 -0.85 -8.16 1.19
C ALA A 153 -1.09 -9.03 -0.04
N LEU A 154 -1.47 -8.44 -1.19
CA LEU A 154 -1.66 -9.18 -2.44
C LEU A 154 -0.35 -9.84 -2.94
N GLN A 155 0.79 -9.13 -2.86
CA GLN A 155 2.09 -9.67 -3.25
C GLN A 155 2.54 -10.77 -2.30
N ALA A 156 2.35 -10.55 -0.99
CA ALA A 156 2.67 -11.53 0.03
C ALA A 156 1.83 -12.81 -0.14
N ALA A 157 0.52 -12.69 -0.37
CA ALA A 157 -0.37 -13.83 -0.63
C ALA A 157 0.05 -14.60 -1.89
N ALA A 158 0.32 -13.89 -2.98
CA ALA A 158 0.78 -14.51 -4.23
C ALA A 158 2.11 -15.26 -4.06
N ALA A 159 3.07 -14.67 -3.34
CA ALA A 159 4.38 -15.28 -3.09
C ALA A 159 4.29 -16.56 -2.25
N ARG A 160 3.27 -16.68 -1.40
CA ARG A 160 3.04 -17.87 -0.57
C ARG A 160 2.27 -18.98 -1.27
N SER A 161 1.48 -18.64 -2.28
CA SER A 161 0.55 -19.58 -2.93
C SER A 161 0.97 -19.98 -4.34
N GLY A 162 2.04 -19.45 -4.89
CA GLY A 162 2.50 -19.75 -6.25
C GLY A 162 2.61 -18.50 -7.13
N ALA A 163 1.85 -18.43 -8.23
CA ALA A 163 1.90 -17.33 -9.19
C ALA A 163 0.50 -16.89 -9.65
N ILE A 164 -0.41 -16.69 -8.71
CA ILE A 164 -1.79 -16.28 -9.02
C ILE A 164 -1.83 -14.95 -9.79
N LEU A 165 -0.90 -14.03 -9.51
CA LEU A 165 -0.72 -12.74 -10.19
C LEU A 165 0.09 -12.85 -11.50
N GLY A 166 0.16 -14.04 -12.09
CA GLY A 166 0.92 -14.27 -13.33
C GLY A 166 0.36 -13.61 -14.58
N HIS A 167 -0.87 -13.10 -14.53
CA HIS A 167 -1.55 -12.36 -15.60
C HIS A 167 -2.17 -11.07 -15.08
N ASP A 168 -3.06 -10.43 -15.84
CA ASP A 168 -3.70 -9.18 -15.47
C ASP A 168 -4.49 -9.32 -14.17
N PHE A 169 -4.34 -8.37 -13.28
CA PHE A 169 -4.98 -8.38 -11.97
C PHE A 169 -5.44 -6.97 -11.55
N CYS A 170 -6.36 -6.92 -10.61
CA CYS A 170 -6.77 -5.69 -9.96
C CYS A 170 -6.93 -5.88 -8.45
N ALA A 171 -6.82 -4.79 -7.70
CA ALA A 171 -7.10 -4.72 -6.28
C ALA A 171 -8.39 -3.94 -6.06
N ILE A 172 -9.30 -4.46 -5.24
CA ILE A 172 -10.57 -3.82 -4.90
C ILE A 172 -10.76 -3.86 -3.39
N SER A 173 -10.94 -2.70 -2.76
CA SER A 173 -11.38 -2.65 -1.37
C SER A 173 -12.88 -2.80 -1.28
N LEU A 174 -13.34 -3.74 -0.43
CA LEU A 174 -14.76 -3.94 -0.15
C LEU A 174 -15.28 -3.03 0.98
N SER A 175 -14.46 -2.11 1.46
CA SER A 175 -14.88 -1.14 2.47
C SER A 175 -15.77 -0.06 1.86
N ASP A 176 -17.01 0.01 2.32
CA ASP A 176 -18.02 1.00 1.91
C ASP A 176 -18.10 2.21 2.86
N LEU A 177 -17.10 2.39 3.73
CA LEU A 177 -17.04 3.53 4.65
C LEU A 177 -16.84 4.87 3.93
N LEU A 178 -15.97 4.89 2.93
CA LEU A 178 -15.61 6.09 2.17
C LEU A 178 -16.06 6.02 0.70
N THR A 179 -16.37 4.83 0.21
CA THR A 179 -16.77 4.60 -1.18
C THR A 179 -18.17 3.97 -1.20
N PRO A 180 -19.16 4.57 -1.84
CA PRO A 180 -20.51 3.98 -1.93
C PRO A 180 -20.46 2.57 -2.54
N TRP A 181 -21.25 1.64 -1.99
CA TRP A 181 -21.30 0.24 -2.44
C TRP A 181 -21.52 0.12 -3.96
N ALA A 182 -22.43 0.89 -4.53
CA ALA A 182 -22.70 0.89 -5.98
C ALA A 182 -21.46 1.17 -6.84
N ALA A 183 -20.52 1.98 -6.34
CA ALA A 183 -19.26 2.22 -7.04
C ALA A 183 -18.28 1.04 -6.90
N ILE A 184 -18.30 0.34 -5.77
CA ILE A 184 -17.52 -0.88 -5.56
C ILE A 184 -18.07 -1.99 -6.44
N GLU A 185 -19.37 -2.19 -6.44
CA GLU A 185 -20.10 -3.18 -7.26
C GLU A 185 -19.78 -3.00 -8.75
N LYS A 186 -19.84 -1.77 -9.27
CA LYS A 186 -19.43 -1.45 -10.64
C LYS A 186 -18.00 -1.90 -10.96
N ARG A 187 -17.07 -1.74 -10.03
CA ARG A 187 -15.68 -2.17 -10.20
C ARG A 187 -15.56 -3.69 -10.23
N ILE A 188 -16.35 -4.40 -9.41
CA ILE A 188 -16.37 -5.87 -9.40
C ILE A 188 -16.92 -6.41 -10.72
N HIS A 189 -18.00 -5.83 -11.24
CA HIS A 189 -18.53 -6.18 -12.58
C HIS A 189 -17.49 -5.94 -13.68
N ALA A 190 -16.79 -4.81 -13.66
CA ALA A 190 -15.73 -4.52 -14.63
C ALA A 190 -14.57 -5.53 -14.53
N ALA A 191 -14.17 -5.91 -13.31
CA ALA A 191 -13.16 -6.93 -13.08
C ALA A 191 -13.60 -8.33 -13.57
N GLY A 192 -14.88 -8.66 -13.39
CA GLY A 192 -15.49 -9.88 -13.91
C GLY A 192 -15.50 -9.90 -15.44
N ALA A 193 -15.99 -8.84 -16.07
CA ALA A 193 -16.07 -8.70 -17.53
C ALA A 193 -14.68 -8.69 -18.20
N GLY A 194 -13.65 -8.13 -17.54
CA GLY A 194 -12.26 -8.14 -18.02
C GLY A 194 -11.48 -9.41 -17.66
N ASP A 195 -12.10 -10.35 -16.95
CA ASP A 195 -11.48 -11.60 -16.47
C ASP A 195 -10.18 -11.39 -15.69
N PHE A 196 -10.10 -10.32 -14.88
CA PHE A 196 -8.94 -10.04 -14.03
C PHE A 196 -8.86 -11.01 -12.84
N VAL A 197 -7.65 -11.35 -12.41
CA VAL A 197 -7.44 -11.84 -11.05
C VAL A 197 -7.78 -10.70 -10.08
N VAL A 198 -8.61 -10.96 -9.07
CA VAL A 198 -9.07 -9.92 -8.14
C VAL A 198 -8.51 -10.16 -6.75
N ALA A 199 -7.81 -9.17 -6.21
CA ALA A 199 -7.41 -9.14 -4.81
C ALA A 199 -8.36 -8.25 -4.01
N PHE A 200 -9.17 -8.84 -3.14
CA PHE A 200 -10.07 -8.09 -2.26
C PHE A 200 -9.36 -7.70 -0.97
N TYR A 201 -9.31 -6.40 -0.74
CA TYR A 201 -8.88 -5.79 0.51
C TYR A 201 -10.07 -5.46 1.39
N ASN A 202 -9.88 -5.47 2.70
CA ASN A 202 -10.95 -5.25 3.66
C ASN A 202 -12.20 -6.10 3.36
N PRO A 203 -12.05 -7.41 3.16
CA PRO A 203 -13.14 -8.27 2.66
C PRO A 203 -14.31 -8.30 3.63
N VAL A 204 -14.03 -8.29 4.93
CA VAL A 204 -15.04 -8.27 6.00
C VAL A 204 -14.63 -7.32 7.13
N SER A 205 -15.61 -6.93 7.95
CA SER A 205 -15.39 -6.29 9.25
C SER A 205 -16.42 -6.83 10.26
N ARG A 206 -16.31 -6.43 11.52
CA ARG A 206 -17.29 -6.83 12.55
C ARG A 206 -18.75 -6.51 12.18
N ARG A 207 -18.97 -5.44 11.40
CA ARG A 207 -20.32 -4.96 11.02
C ARG A 207 -20.64 -5.21 9.54
N ARG A 208 -19.67 -5.68 8.75
CA ARG A 208 -19.79 -5.78 7.30
C ARG A 208 -19.30 -7.16 6.85
N ARG A 209 -20.25 -8.04 6.53
CA ARG A 209 -19.97 -9.42 6.09
C ARG A 209 -20.65 -9.78 4.75
N THR A 210 -21.62 -8.98 4.30
CA THR A 210 -22.42 -9.25 3.09
C THR A 210 -21.70 -8.85 1.79
N GLN A 211 -20.77 -7.90 1.84
CA GLN A 211 -20.09 -7.37 0.66
C GLN A 211 -19.23 -8.43 -0.04
N LEU A 212 -18.55 -9.30 0.71
CA LEU A 212 -17.76 -10.38 0.11
C LEU A 212 -18.65 -11.43 -0.55
N ALA A 213 -19.80 -11.76 0.04
CA ALA A 213 -20.78 -12.65 -0.57
C ALA A 213 -21.33 -12.06 -1.87
N ALA A 214 -21.73 -10.78 -1.86
CA ALA A 214 -22.16 -10.09 -3.06
C ALA A 214 -21.08 -10.04 -4.14
N ALA A 215 -19.82 -9.78 -3.75
CA ALA A 215 -18.68 -9.79 -4.68
C ALA A 215 -18.45 -11.17 -5.32
N ARG A 216 -18.57 -12.25 -4.53
CA ARG A 216 -18.54 -13.63 -5.04
C ARG A 216 -19.64 -13.86 -6.06
N ASP A 217 -20.89 -13.53 -5.71
CA ASP A 217 -22.07 -13.78 -6.53
C ASP A 217 -22.03 -12.97 -7.85
N ILE A 218 -21.46 -11.76 -7.82
CA ILE A 218 -21.21 -10.99 -9.05
C ILE A 218 -20.16 -11.68 -9.91
N LEU A 219 -19.03 -12.09 -9.37
CA LEU A 219 -17.97 -12.74 -10.13
C LEU A 219 -18.43 -14.07 -10.73
N MET A 220 -19.30 -14.82 -10.06
CA MET A 220 -19.90 -16.05 -10.58
C MET A 220 -20.77 -15.84 -11.83
N GLN A 221 -21.19 -14.61 -12.15
CA GLN A 221 -21.87 -14.29 -13.41
C GLN A 221 -20.92 -14.28 -14.62
N TYR A 222 -19.61 -14.18 -14.38
CA TYR A 222 -18.59 -14.03 -15.42
C TYR A 222 -17.67 -15.24 -15.53
N ARG A 223 -17.56 -16.05 -14.49
CA ARG A 223 -16.63 -17.19 -14.44
C ARG A 223 -17.21 -18.35 -13.64
N GLY A 224 -16.72 -19.57 -13.90
CA GLY A 224 -17.20 -20.78 -13.25
C GLY A 224 -16.97 -20.80 -11.74
N GLY A 225 -17.79 -21.55 -11.02
CA GLY A 225 -17.64 -21.74 -9.59
C GLY A 225 -16.42 -22.56 -9.17
N ASP A 226 -15.73 -23.18 -10.13
CA ASP A 226 -14.48 -23.96 -9.95
C ASP A 226 -13.21 -23.11 -9.99
N VAL A 227 -13.31 -21.82 -10.32
CA VAL A 227 -12.18 -20.89 -10.32
C VAL A 227 -11.54 -20.85 -8.92
N PRO A 228 -10.19 -20.98 -8.82
CA PRO A 228 -9.52 -21.02 -7.55
C PRO A 228 -9.61 -19.69 -6.78
N VAL A 229 -9.81 -19.81 -5.49
CA VAL A 229 -9.79 -18.72 -4.52
C VAL A 229 -8.75 -19.02 -3.45
N LEU A 230 -7.92 -18.04 -3.15
CA LEU A 230 -6.96 -18.09 -2.06
C LEU A 230 -7.44 -17.20 -0.92
N LEU A 231 -7.53 -17.77 0.29
CA LEU A 231 -7.68 -17.03 1.54
C LEU A 231 -6.31 -17.01 2.22
N ALA A 232 -5.73 -15.85 2.39
CA ALA A 232 -4.41 -15.67 2.99
C ALA A 232 -4.53 -14.81 4.24
N SER A 233 -4.47 -15.44 5.40
CA SER A 233 -4.64 -14.79 6.71
C SER A 233 -3.32 -14.58 7.41
N SER A 234 -3.23 -13.49 8.18
CA SER A 234 -2.12 -13.20 9.10
C SER A 234 -0.74 -13.33 8.48
N LEU A 235 -0.61 -12.97 7.19
CA LEU A 235 0.63 -13.11 6.43
C LEU A 235 1.82 -12.48 7.15
N GLY A 236 2.94 -13.21 7.19
CA GLY A 236 4.16 -12.76 7.86
C GLY A 236 4.09 -12.75 9.39
N ARG A 237 3.08 -13.36 10.00
CA ARG A 237 2.89 -13.50 11.45
C ARG A 237 2.94 -14.97 11.85
N PRO A 238 3.06 -15.31 13.15
CA PRO A 238 3.06 -16.70 13.60
C PRO A 238 1.81 -17.48 13.20
N GLU A 239 0.65 -16.80 13.09
CA GLU A 239 -0.64 -17.38 12.73
C GLU A 239 -0.89 -17.36 11.21
N GLU A 240 0.16 -17.26 10.39
CA GLU A 240 0.05 -17.28 8.92
C GLU A 240 -0.66 -18.55 8.46
N GLU A 241 -1.78 -18.38 7.75
CA GLU A 241 -2.57 -19.48 7.21
C GLU A 241 -2.97 -19.21 5.76
N LEU A 242 -2.89 -20.26 4.92
CA LEU A 242 -3.35 -20.25 3.54
C LEU A 242 -4.43 -21.31 3.38
N LYS A 243 -5.59 -20.92 2.83
CA LYS A 243 -6.65 -21.86 2.46
C LYS A 243 -6.95 -21.71 0.98
N PHE A 244 -6.97 -22.84 0.29
CA PHE A 244 -7.35 -22.92 -1.11
C PHE A 244 -8.81 -23.34 -1.20
N ARG A 245 -9.60 -22.58 -1.94
CA ARG A 245 -11.04 -22.78 -2.18
C ARG A 245 -11.34 -22.61 -3.66
N THR A 246 -12.58 -22.83 -4.02
CA THR A 246 -13.13 -22.40 -5.31
C THR A 246 -14.11 -21.26 -5.11
N LEU A 247 -14.41 -20.53 -6.16
CA LEU A 247 -15.34 -19.40 -6.08
C LEU A 247 -16.73 -19.84 -5.57
N GLY A 248 -17.21 -21.01 -6.02
CA GLY A 248 -18.48 -21.58 -5.58
C GLY A 248 -18.48 -22.12 -4.15
N SER A 249 -17.30 -22.49 -3.62
CA SER A 249 -17.15 -23.01 -2.24
C SER A 249 -16.63 -21.97 -1.25
N LEU A 250 -16.48 -20.70 -1.68
CA LEU A 250 -16.03 -19.63 -0.80
C LEU A 250 -17.02 -19.41 0.34
N ASP A 251 -16.61 -19.77 1.55
CA ASP A 251 -17.33 -19.52 2.78
C ASP A 251 -16.86 -18.20 3.40
N ILE A 252 -17.79 -17.28 3.62
CA ILE A 252 -17.50 -15.96 4.19
C ILE A 252 -17.11 -16.07 5.67
N ASP A 253 -17.54 -17.10 6.34
CA ASP A 253 -17.25 -17.32 7.77
C ASP A 253 -15.79 -17.74 8.02
N GLU A 254 -15.09 -18.22 6.99
CA GLU A 254 -13.64 -18.48 7.04
C GLU A 254 -12.78 -17.21 6.92
N VAL A 255 -13.40 -16.04 6.66
CA VAL A 255 -12.70 -14.79 6.36
C VAL A 255 -12.81 -13.82 7.54
N ASP A 256 -11.69 -13.31 7.98
CA ASP A 256 -11.58 -12.29 9.02
C ASP A 256 -10.97 -10.97 8.51
N MET A 257 -10.72 -10.03 9.41
CA MET A 257 -10.14 -8.72 9.08
C MET A 257 -8.66 -8.79 8.68
N LEU A 258 -7.96 -9.89 8.97
CA LEU A 258 -6.56 -10.11 8.66
C LEU A 258 -6.38 -10.96 7.39
N THR A 259 -7.47 -11.30 6.73
CA THR A 259 -7.49 -12.14 5.54
C THR A 259 -7.49 -11.30 4.27
N THR A 260 -6.61 -11.63 3.34
CA THR A 260 -6.67 -11.16 1.94
C THR A 260 -7.31 -12.26 1.12
N VAL A 261 -8.36 -11.92 0.36
CA VAL A 261 -9.05 -12.86 -0.52
C VAL A 261 -8.62 -12.60 -1.95
N MET A 262 -8.08 -13.62 -2.62
CA MET A 262 -7.70 -13.52 -4.03
C MET A 262 -8.53 -14.49 -4.86
N VAL A 263 -9.24 -13.97 -5.85
CA VAL A 263 -10.05 -14.74 -6.78
C VAL A 263 -9.32 -14.82 -8.12
N GLY A 264 -9.07 -16.02 -8.61
CA GLY A 264 -8.42 -16.26 -9.89
C GLY A 264 -9.25 -15.76 -11.10
N ALA A 265 -8.59 -15.58 -12.24
CA ALA A 265 -9.23 -15.46 -13.55
C ALA A 265 -9.81 -16.81 -14.00
N SER A 266 -10.64 -16.84 -15.06
CA SER A 266 -11.18 -18.09 -15.61
C SER A 266 -10.10 -19.10 -16.03
N SER A 267 -8.91 -18.60 -16.40
CA SER A 267 -7.76 -19.40 -16.77
C SER A 267 -6.89 -19.86 -15.59
N SER A 268 -7.12 -19.34 -14.40
CA SER A 268 -6.32 -19.70 -13.21
C SER A 268 -6.46 -21.19 -12.87
N ARG A 269 -5.39 -21.77 -12.34
CA ARG A 269 -5.30 -23.20 -12.04
C ARG A 269 -4.84 -23.41 -10.60
N HIS A 270 -5.44 -24.39 -9.95
CA HIS A 270 -5.00 -24.94 -8.69
C HIS A 270 -4.24 -26.24 -8.95
N LEU A 271 -3.08 -26.40 -8.34
CA LEU A 271 -2.22 -27.56 -8.48
C LEU A 271 -1.97 -28.20 -7.12
N SER A 272 -2.15 -29.52 -7.05
CA SER A 272 -1.64 -30.33 -5.95
C SER A 272 -0.23 -30.81 -6.33
N LEU A 273 0.76 -30.34 -5.60
CA LEU A 273 2.17 -30.68 -5.79
C LEU A 273 2.62 -31.67 -4.73
N GLY A 274 3.74 -32.37 -4.95
CA GLY A 274 4.24 -33.38 -4.01
C GLY A 274 4.54 -32.85 -2.59
N ARG A 275 4.63 -31.53 -2.39
CA ARG A 275 4.89 -30.87 -1.09
C ARG A 275 3.94 -29.72 -0.80
N GLY A 276 2.70 -29.78 -1.29
CA GLY A 276 1.69 -28.77 -1.00
C GLY A 276 0.86 -28.38 -2.21
N GLU A 277 0.22 -27.26 -2.11
CA GLU A 277 -0.71 -26.74 -3.11
C GLU A 277 -0.19 -25.41 -3.68
N ALA A 278 -0.54 -25.13 -4.91
CA ALA A 278 -0.21 -23.86 -5.55
C ALA A 278 -1.35 -23.38 -6.47
N VAL A 279 -1.48 -22.08 -6.59
CA VAL A 279 -2.37 -21.44 -7.57
C VAL A 279 -1.54 -20.57 -8.49
N TYR A 280 -1.80 -20.65 -9.79
CA TYR A 280 -1.18 -19.78 -10.77
C TYR A 280 -2.15 -19.36 -11.86
N THR A 281 -1.88 -18.24 -12.52
CA THR A 281 -2.62 -17.79 -13.70
C THR A 281 -1.69 -17.86 -14.91
N PRO A 282 -1.99 -18.73 -15.93
CA PRO A 282 -1.10 -18.92 -17.07
C PRO A 282 -1.05 -17.69 -17.97
N ARG A 283 0.13 -17.37 -18.48
CA ARG A 283 0.36 -16.30 -19.46
C ARG A 283 0.24 -16.76 -20.93
N GLY A 284 -0.17 -18.01 -21.14
CA GLY A 284 -0.38 -18.55 -22.48
C GLY A 284 0.87 -19.11 -23.17
N TYR A 285 1.98 -19.31 -22.45
CA TYR A 285 3.21 -19.90 -23.04
C TYR A 285 2.97 -21.25 -23.70
N ALA A 286 2.08 -22.09 -23.16
CA ALA A 286 1.75 -23.37 -23.75
C ALA A 286 1.21 -23.28 -25.20
N LYS A 287 0.49 -22.19 -25.54
CA LYS A 287 0.00 -21.97 -26.91
C LYS A 287 1.12 -21.67 -27.91
N HIS A 288 2.30 -21.28 -27.44
CA HIS A 288 3.48 -21.05 -28.26
C HIS A 288 4.30 -22.33 -28.45
N LEU A 289 4.33 -23.21 -27.46
CA LEU A 289 5.00 -24.50 -27.56
C LEU A 289 4.42 -25.38 -28.68
N ASP A 290 3.10 -25.30 -28.91
CA ASP A 290 2.43 -26.03 -29.98
C ASP A 290 2.64 -25.40 -31.38
N ARG A 291 3.08 -24.16 -31.45
CA ARG A 291 3.37 -23.44 -32.71
C ARG A 291 4.83 -23.50 -33.13
N ASP A 292 5.74 -23.75 -32.20
CA ASP A 292 7.19 -23.61 -32.40
C ASP A 292 7.87 -24.87 -32.99
N ASN A 293 7.08 -25.81 -33.53
CA ASN A 293 7.67 -26.76 -34.46
C ASN A 293 8.08 -26.12 -35.80
N HIS A 294 7.79 -24.85 -36.07
CA HIS A 294 8.06 -24.23 -37.38
C HIS A 294 8.51 -22.76 -37.42
N ALA A 295 8.85 -22.09 -36.32
CA ALA A 295 9.47 -20.76 -36.42
C ALA A 295 10.25 -20.39 -35.15
N ALA A 296 11.53 -20.14 -35.27
CA ALA A 296 12.31 -19.49 -34.24
C ALA A 296 11.79 -18.04 -34.03
N VAL A 297 11.11 -17.78 -32.94
CA VAL A 297 10.66 -16.43 -32.56
C VAL A 297 11.77 -15.79 -31.74
N SER A 298 12.40 -14.75 -32.34
CA SER A 298 13.32 -13.88 -31.62
C SER A 298 12.55 -13.04 -30.62
N TYR A 299 12.67 -13.34 -29.32
CA TYR A 299 12.15 -12.52 -28.24
C TYR A 299 13.18 -11.46 -27.84
N THR A 300 12.98 -10.23 -28.26
CA THR A 300 13.57 -9.08 -27.58
C THR A 300 12.65 -8.68 -26.42
N HIS A 301 12.74 -9.40 -25.29
CA HIS A 301 12.22 -8.90 -24.03
C HIS A 301 13.26 -7.95 -23.43
N LEU A 302 13.05 -6.66 -23.63
CA LEU A 302 13.57 -5.66 -22.70
C LEU A 302 12.86 -5.91 -21.37
N ARG A 303 13.57 -6.50 -20.42
CA ARG A 303 13.10 -6.61 -19.03
C ARG A 303 13.03 -5.20 -18.48
N ALA A 304 11.84 -4.79 -18.06
CA ALA A 304 11.57 -3.47 -17.47
C ALA A 304 12.31 -3.22 -16.13
N HIS A 305 13.26 -4.05 -15.75
CA HIS A 305 13.97 -3.99 -14.46
C HIS A 305 15.49 -4.21 -14.54
N GLU A 306 16.09 -4.14 -15.73
CA GLU A 306 17.53 -4.00 -15.79
C GLU A 306 17.88 -2.50 -15.78
N THR A 307 17.82 -1.89 -14.60
CA THR A 307 18.56 -0.65 -14.34
C THR A 307 20.02 -1.04 -14.31
N LEU A 308 20.75 -0.69 -15.37
CA LEU A 308 22.20 -0.74 -15.38
C LEU A 308 22.71 0.13 -14.23
N LEU A 309 23.30 -0.51 -13.22
CA LEU A 309 24.14 0.15 -12.22
C LEU A 309 25.45 0.56 -12.93
N TYR A 310 25.62 1.85 -13.12
CA TYR A 310 26.89 2.50 -13.28
C TYR A 310 27.23 3.28 -12.03
#